data_55df6c8d4d4c0af522e94783419b0fd7
#
_entry.id   55df6c8d4d4c0af522e94783419b0fd7
#
_cell.length_a   1.000
_cell.length_b   1.000
_cell.length_c   1.000
_cell.angle_alpha   90.00
_cell.angle_beta   90.00
_cell.angle_gamma   90.00
#
_symmetry.space_group_name_H-M   'P 1'
#
loop_
_entity.id
_entity.type
_entity.pdbx_description
1 polymer ?
#
loop_
_entity_poly.entity_id
_entity_poly.type
_entity_poly.pdbx_seq_one_letter_code
_entity_poly.pdbx_strand_id
1 'polypeptide(L)'
;MVDGLAVIDPQNPAVKPQRWPNTSILHVPANPPEPWDLQEIPHGTLHEHVYKSRALNSWRRIVVYTPPGVEKAGKLPVLYLSHGYSDNEASWTVHGKAHWILDTLIHAKKAKPMIIVMPDGHAIPPGASGFEEYGPANSAALCRELVEDIIPLVESSYKVVTKPDGRAFAGLSMGGHHALTVALNHHDRFHWIGAFSSAPPPPQTVAAKGLDQPKAVNRDLRLFWVACGDKDFLFQQNRKFHALLDEKGIRHEFVETPGDHSWPVWRRYLVDFTPKLFR
;
A
#
# COMPACT_ATOMS: atom_id res chain seq x y z
N MET A 1 29.26 -2.13 -0.57
CA MET A 1 29.93 -3.45 -0.36
C MET A 1 31.31 -3.19 0.17
N VAL A 2 31.69 -3.83 1.26
CA VAL A 2 33.06 -3.84 1.80
C VAL A 2 33.47 -5.32 1.84
N ASP A 3 34.54 -5.65 1.13
CA ASP A 3 35.05 -7.04 1.01
C ASP A 3 33.99 -8.09 0.65
N GLY A 4 33.07 -7.72 -0.25
CA GLY A 4 31.97 -8.58 -0.67
C GLY A 4 30.74 -8.61 0.24
N LEU A 5 30.80 -7.98 1.42
CA LEU A 5 29.69 -7.88 2.35
C LEU A 5 28.85 -6.64 2.12
N ALA A 6 27.52 -6.78 2.13
CA ALA A 6 26.61 -5.65 2.16
C ALA A 6 26.66 -5.00 3.53
N VAL A 7 27.05 -3.71 3.58
CA VAL A 7 27.14 -2.93 4.81
C VAL A 7 26.38 -1.62 4.67
N ILE A 8 25.83 -1.13 5.77
CA ILE A 8 25.25 0.20 5.88
C ILE A 8 26.43 1.20 5.90
N ASP A 9 26.28 2.32 5.21
CA ASP A 9 27.22 3.43 5.29
C ASP A 9 27.14 4.06 6.70
N PRO A 10 28.20 3.99 7.51
CA PRO A 10 28.18 4.50 8.89
C PRO A 10 28.08 6.03 8.97
N GLN A 11 28.35 6.74 7.87
CA GLN A 11 28.23 8.20 7.78
C GLN A 11 26.87 8.66 7.23
N ASN A 12 26.04 7.73 6.75
CA ASN A 12 24.71 8.02 6.22
C ASN A 12 23.63 7.47 7.16
N PRO A 13 22.92 8.33 7.92
CA PRO A 13 21.89 7.89 8.85
C PRO A 13 20.62 7.37 8.14
N ALA A 14 20.48 7.60 6.83
CA ALA A 14 19.32 7.18 6.07
C ALA A 14 19.44 5.70 5.68
N VAL A 15 18.92 4.82 6.53
CA VAL A 15 18.89 3.37 6.29
C VAL A 15 17.53 2.98 5.69
N LYS A 16 17.55 2.10 4.67
CA LYS A 16 16.32 1.56 4.11
C LYS A 16 15.57 0.72 5.16
N PRO A 17 14.33 1.08 5.53
CA PRO A 17 13.51 0.29 6.44
C PRO A 17 13.17 -1.05 5.78
N GLN A 18 13.65 -2.10 6.35
CA GLN A 18 13.39 -3.47 5.89
C GLN A 18 13.66 -4.46 7.02
N ARG A 19 13.22 -5.70 6.84
CA ARG A 19 13.34 -6.76 7.86
C ARG A 19 14.78 -7.06 8.25
N TRP A 20 15.71 -6.96 7.30
CA TRP A 20 17.17 -7.08 7.53
C TRP A 20 17.87 -5.88 6.90
N PRO A 21 18.01 -4.76 7.65
CA PRO A 21 18.62 -3.55 7.12
C PRO A 21 20.08 -3.79 6.71
N ASN A 22 20.39 -3.57 5.45
CA ASN A 22 21.72 -3.74 4.87
C ASN A 22 22.03 -2.72 3.77
N THR A 23 21.21 -1.68 3.64
CA THR A 23 21.29 -0.72 2.55
C THR A 23 21.04 0.69 3.07
N SER A 24 21.94 1.63 2.74
CA SER A 24 21.72 3.06 2.94
C SER A 24 20.92 3.66 1.78
N ILE A 25 20.18 4.74 2.06
CA ILE A 25 19.42 5.48 1.05
C ILE A 25 20.20 6.73 0.66
N LEU A 26 20.46 6.90 -0.61
CA LEU A 26 20.85 8.19 -1.20
C LEU A 26 19.64 8.78 -1.91
N HIS A 27 19.22 9.97 -1.48
CA HIS A 27 18.17 10.73 -2.14
C HIS A 27 18.76 11.97 -2.83
N VAL A 28 18.58 12.06 -4.14
CA VAL A 28 18.97 13.20 -4.93
C VAL A 28 17.71 13.92 -5.38
N PRO A 29 17.41 15.13 -4.85
CA PRO A 29 16.23 15.89 -5.26
C PRO A 29 16.30 16.27 -6.74
N ALA A 30 15.16 16.33 -7.39
CA ALA A 30 15.06 16.81 -8.78
C ALA A 30 14.97 18.34 -8.85
N ASN A 31 15.24 18.88 -10.02
CA ASN A 31 15.01 20.30 -10.33
C ASN A 31 14.30 20.42 -11.68
N PRO A 32 13.02 20.83 -11.72
CA PRO A 32 12.14 21.15 -10.60
C PRO A 32 11.86 19.94 -9.67
N PRO A 33 11.45 20.18 -8.40
CA PRO A 33 11.24 19.11 -7.44
C PRO A 33 10.08 18.19 -7.85
N GLU A 34 10.27 16.90 -7.65
CA GLU A 34 9.25 15.87 -7.82
C GLU A 34 8.28 15.85 -6.63
N PRO A 35 7.07 15.27 -6.75
CA PRO A 35 6.11 15.22 -5.65
C PRO A 35 6.60 14.53 -4.36
N TRP A 36 7.63 13.72 -4.45
CA TRP A 36 8.29 13.05 -3.31
C TRP A 36 9.53 13.76 -2.78
N ASP A 37 9.87 14.92 -3.32
CA ASP A 37 10.92 15.78 -2.76
C ASP A 37 10.35 16.69 -1.68
N LEU A 38 11.19 17.03 -0.69
CA LEU A 38 10.79 17.99 0.34
C LEU A 38 10.65 19.38 -0.27
N GLN A 39 9.50 20.01 -0.10
CA GLN A 39 9.16 21.32 -0.65
C GLN A 39 8.72 22.27 0.47
N GLU A 40 8.81 23.57 0.25
CA GLU A 40 8.35 24.60 1.20
C GLU A 40 6.82 24.78 1.14
N ILE A 41 6.08 23.79 1.58
CA ILE A 41 4.62 23.74 1.64
C ILE A 41 4.18 23.27 3.02
N PRO A 42 2.90 23.42 3.41
CA PRO A 42 2.41 22.81 4.65
C PRO A 42 2.56 21.29 4.63
N HIS A 43 3.13 20.72 5.69
CA HIS A 43 3.32 19.30 5.85
C HIS A 43 2.41 18.70 6.91
N GLY A 44 2.02 17.45 6.70
CA GLY A 44 1.30 16.64 7.66
C GLY A 44 2.21 16.07 8.75
N THR A 45 1.64 15.26 9.63
CA THR A 45 2.34 14.65 10.77
C THR A 45 2.36 13.14 10.64
N LEU A 46 3.48 12.53 11.03
CA LEU A 46 3.61 11.08 11.17
C LEU A 46 3.43 10.68 12.64
N HIS A 47 2.61 9.66 12.87
CA HIS A 47 2.33 9.09 14.17
C HIS A 47 2.71 7.60 14.14
N GLU A 48 3.47 7.14 15.13
CA GLU A 48 3.75 5.73 15.32
C GLU A 48 2.85 5.17 16.41
N HIS A 49 2.17 4.06 16.12
CA HIS A 49 1.35 3.34 17.09
C HIS A 49 1.92 1.96 17.31
N VAL A 50 2.01 1.56 18.59
CA VAL A 50 2.28 0.19 19.02
C VAL A 50 1.01 -0.33 19.68
N TYR A 51 0.52 -1.47 19.23
CA TYR A 51 -0.70 -2.07 19.76
C TYR A 51 -0.57 -3.59 19.89
N LYS A 52 -1.38 -4.16 20.77
CA LYS A 52 -1.49 -5.61 20.88
C LYS A 52 -2.58 -6.08 19.92
N SER A 53 -2.18 -6.72 18.82
CA SER A 53 -3.13 -7.35 17.90
C SER A 53 -3.80 -8.55 18.58
N ARG A 54 -5.13 -8.56 18.59
CA ARG A 54 -5.93 -9.71 19.05
C ARG A 54 -5.96 -10.80 18.00
N ALA A 55 -6.11 -10.40 16.73
CA ALA A 55 -6.14 -11.32 15.60
C ALA A 55 -4.86 -12.15 15.47
N LEU A 56 -3.70 -11.58 15.82
CA LEU A 56 -2.38 -12.20 15.66
C LEU A 56 -1.75 -12.61 17.01
N ASN A 57 -2.34 -12.21 18.13
CA ASN A 57 -1.81 -12.40 19.49
C ASN A 57 -0.37 -11.88 19.65
N SER A 58 0.01 -10.80 18.98
CA SER A 58 1.37 -10.24 18.97
C SER A 58 1.34 -8.72 19.09
N TRP A 59 2.48 -8.13 19.51
CA TRP A 59 2.69 -6.69 19.43
C TRP A 59 2.97 -6.29 17.99
N ARG A 60 2.27 -5.26 17.52
CA ARG A 60 2.32 -4.79 16.13
C ARG A 60 2.55 -3.28 16.09
N ARG A 61 3.00 -2.81 14.94
CA ARG A 61 3.22 -1.39 14.67
C ARG A 61 2.47 -0.95 13.43
N ILE A 62 2.01 0.29 13.44
CA ILE A 62 1.54 1.02 12.27
C ILE A 62 2.12 2.43 12.28
N VAL A 63 2.38 2.97 11.10
CA VAL A 63 2.65 4.39 10.91
C VAL A 63 1.42 5.04 10.30
N VAL A 64 0.98 6.14 10.89
CA VAL A 64 -0.19 6.89 10.42
C VAL A 64 0.26 8.29 10.03
N TYR A 65 -0.05 8.70 8.80
CA TYR A 65 0.08 10.06 8.36
C TYR A 65 -1.25 10.78 8.46
N THR A 66 -1.25 11.97 9.05
CA THR A 66 -2.38 12.90 9.06
C THR A 66 -2.04 14.15 8.23
N PRO A 67 -2.92 14.61 7.32
CA PRO A 67 -2.63 15.74 6.45
C PRO A 67 -2.56 17.06 7.22
N PRO A 68 -1.93 18.12 6.66
CA PRO A 68 -1.89 19.43 7.29
C PRO A 68 -3.31 19.97 7.49
N GLY A 69 -3.57 20.59 8.66
CA GLY A 69 -4.89 21.13 9.01
C GLY A 69 -5.92 20.09 9.46
N VAL A 70 -5.50 18.86 9.79
CA VAL A 70 -6.39 17.76 10.21
C VAL A 70 -7.26 18.13 11.42
N GLU A 71 -6.77 18.98 12.34
CA GLU A 71 -7.48 19.42 13.53
C GLU A 71 -8.73 20.24 13.21
N LYS A 72 -8.75 20.94 12.07
CA LYS A 72 -9.87 21.74 11.56
C LYS A 72 -10.75 20.99 10.56
N ALA A 73 -10.29 19.82 10.12
CA ALA A 73 -11.01 19.00 9.15
C ALA A 73 -12.22 18.30 9.79
N GLY A 74 -13.23 18.00 8.96
CA GLY A 74 -14.28 17.04 9.30
C GLY A 74 -13.73 15.60 9.33
N LYS A 75 -14.61 14.62 9.13
CA LYS A 75 -14.19 13.22 9.00
C LYS A 75 -13.43 13.03 7.68
N LEU A 76 -12.20 12.52 7.75
CA LEU A 76 -11.36 12.24 6.60
C LEU A 76 -11.49 10.79 6.14
N PRO A 77 -11.39 10.51 4.83
CA PRO A 77 -11.23 9.16 4.33
C PRO A 77 -9.82 8.60 4.65
N VAL A 78 -9.67 7.28 4.55
CA VAL A 78 -8.44 6.57 4.95
C VAL A 78 -7.94 5.71 3.80
N LEU A 79 -6.67 5.88 3.46
CA LEU A 79 -5.90 4.98 2.61
C LEU A 79 -5.04 4.05 3.49
N TYR A 80 -5.30 2.74 3.46
CA TYR A 80 -4.43 1.72 4.02
C TYR A 80 -3.40 1.33 2.94
N LEU A 81 -2.10 1.49 3.24
CA LEU A 81 -1.03 1.40 2.25
C LEU A 81 0.03 0.39 2.68
N SER A 82 0.04 -0.78 2.03
CA SER A 82 0.89 -1.92 2.39
C SER A 82 2.19 -1.95 1.60
N HIS A 83 3.29 -2.32 2.27
CA HIS A 83 4.65 -2.44 1.72
C HIS A 83 4.93 -3.82 1.07
N GLY A 84 6.12 -3.99 0.49
CA GLY A 84 6.58 -5.22 -0.15
C GLY A 84 7.20 -6.25 0.81
N TYR A 85 7.60 -7.41 0.26
CA TYR A 85 8.05 -8.58 1.05
C TYR A 85 9.27 -8.33 1.94
N SER A 86 10.24 -7.53 1.50
CA SER A 86 11.44 -7.24 2.30
C SER A 86 11.30 -6.05 3.26
N ASP A 87 10.23 -5.28 3.12
CA ASP A 87 10.01 -3.99 3.74
C ASP A 87 9.33 -4.11 5.13
N ASN A 88 8.99 -2.98 5.75
CA ASN A 88 8.23 -2.86 6.99
C ASN A 88 7.32 -1.61 6.97
N GLU A 89 6.62 -1.34 8.07
CA GLU A 89 5.65 -0.24 8.21
C GLU A 89 6.22 1.16 7.91
N ALA A 90 7.53 1.37 8.07
CA ALA A 90 8.19 2.65 7.81
C ALA A 90 8.61 2.84 6.33
N SER A 91 8.51 1.80 5.51
CA SER A 91 9.09 1.84 4.14
C SER A 91 8.40 2.87 3.24
N TRP A 92 7.08 3.00 3.33
CA TRP A 92 6.35 3.99 2.55
C TRP A 92 6.66 5.44 2.96
N THR A 93 7.05 5.71 4.20
CA THR A 93 7.46 7.05 4.63
C THR A 93 8.93 7.31 4.33
N VAL A 94 9.84 6.43 4.76
CA VAL A 94 11.29 6.67 4.65
C VAL A 94 11.79 6.55 3.22
N HIS A 95 11.36 5.52 2.49
CA HIS A 95 11.78 5.30 1.10
C HIS A 95 10.73 5.77 0.10
N GLY A 96 9.45 5.43 0.30
CA GLY A 96 8.36 5.77 -0.60
C GLY A 96 7.97 7.25 -0.60
N LYS A 97 8.25 7.99 0.49
CA LYS A 97 7.90 9.40 0.66
C LYS A 97 6.39 9.68 0.52
N ALA A 98 5.55 8.72 0.89
CA ALA A 98 4.10 8.80 0.70
C ALA A 98 3.47 10.05 1.36
N HIS A 99 3.99 10.49 2.51
CA HIS A 99 3.55 11.69 3.20
C HIS A 99 3.84 12.95 2.39
N TRP A 100 5.07 13.12 1.81
CA TRP A 100 5.39 14.27 0.97
C TRP A 100 4.63 14.25 -0.34
N ILE A 101 4.44 13.08 -0.95
CA ILE A 101 3.60 12.93 -2.15
C ILE A 101 2.20 13.47 -1.86
N LEU A 102 1.61 13.05 -0.74
CA LEU A 102 0.24 13.49 -0.43
C LEU A 102 0.18 14.96 -0.04
N ASP A 103 1.16 15.49 0.71
CA ASP A 103 1.28 16.94 1.00
C ASP A 103 1.30 17.76 -0.30
N THR A 104 2.16 17.37 -1.24
CA THR A 104 2.29 18.04 -2.55
C THR A 104 0.98 17.98 -3.35
N LEU A 105 0.34 16.82 -3.41
CA LEU A 105 -0.91 16.66 -4.16
C LEU A 105 -2.08 17.40 -3.52
N ILE A 106 -2.16 17.47 -2.19
CA ILE A 106 -3.17 18.26 -1.46
C ILE A 106 -2.93 19.76 -1.69
N HIS A 107 -1.68 20.23 -1.55
CA HIS A 107 -1.31 21.63 -1.80
C HIS A 107 -1.66 22.05 -3.22
N ALA A 108 -1.38 21.19 -4.21
CA ALA A 108 -1.73 21.40 -5.62
C ALA A 108 -3.24 21.19 -5.91
N LYS A 109 -4.08 20.86 -4.92
CA LYS A 109 -5.51 20.55 -5.08
C LYS A 109 -5.80 19.39 -6.04
N LYS A 110 -4.84 18.50 -6.22
CA LYS A 110 -4.94 17.30 -7.06
C LYS A 110 -5.50 16.10 -6.32
N ALA A 111 -5.28 15.99 -5.00
CA ALA A 111 -5.84 14.94 -4.14
C ALA A 111 -6.70 15.53 -3.03
N LYS A 112 -7.72 14.79 -2.59
CA LYS A 112 -8.46 15.11 -1.38
C LYS A 112 -7.59 14.87 -0.15
N PRO A 113 -7.71 15.70 0.92
CA PRO A 113 -7.10 15.37 2.20
C PRO A 113 -7.59 14.01 2.70
N MET A 114 -6.65 13.15 3.09
CA MET A 114 -6.92 11.80 3.60
C MET A 114 -5.86 11.40 4.62
N ILE A 115 -6.18 10.47 5.49
CA ILE A 115 -5.23 9.81 6.39
C ILE A 115 -4.60 8.63 5.61
N ILE A 116 -3.29 8.41 5.77
CA ILE A 116 -2.64 7.18 5.29
C ILE A 116 -2.27 6.33 6.50
N VAL A 117 -2.66 5.07 6.49
CA VAL A 117 -2.31 4.06 7.50
C VAL A 117 -1.39 3.03 6.84
N MET A 118 -0.19 2.90 7.37
CA MET A 118 0.84 1.99 6.85
C MET A 118 1.10 0.89 7.89
N PRO A 119 0.46 -0.28 7.75
CA PRO A 119 0.70 -1.40 8.66
C PRO A 119 2.00 -2.13 8.30
N ASP A 120 2.56 -2.87 9.25
CA ASP A 120 3.48 -3.94 8.92
C ASP A 120 2.71 -5.06 8.20
N GLY A 121 3.02 -5.26 6.92
CA GLY A 121 2.34 -6.24 6.06
C GLY A 121 2.69 -7.70 6.36
N HIS A 122 3.67 -7.96 7.24
CA HIS A 122 4.04 -9.30 7.68
C HIS A 122 3.23 -9.71 8.91
N ALA A 123 2.00 -10.17 8.67
CA ALA A 123 1.09 -10.63 9.71
C ALA A 123 1.48 -11.99 10.32
N ILE A 124 2.23 -12.80 9.58
CA ILE A 124 2.82 -14.05 10.07
C ILE A 124 4.34 -14.05 9.83
N PRO A 125 5.12 -14.77 10.65
CA PRO A 125 6.54 -14.96 10.37
C PRO A 125 6.74 -15.62 9.00
N PRO A 126 7.69 -15.16 8.19
CA PRO A 126 8.01 -15.84 6.95
C PRO A 126 8.65 -17.20 7.26
N GLY A 127 8.05 -18.23 6.71
CA GLY A 127 8.59 -19.58 6.77
C GLY A 127 9.74 -19.80 5.77
N ALA A 128 10.28 -21.01 5.75
CA ALA A 128 11.24 -21.46 4.74
C ALA A 128 10.57 -21.72 3.38
N SER A 129 9.24 -21.80 3.32
CA SER A 129 8.44 -21.95 2.11
C SER A 129 8.44 -20.65 1.29
N GLY A 130 8.40 -20.79 -0.03
CA GLY A 130 8.36 -19.68 -0.97
C GLY A 130 7.11 -18.80 -0.82
N PHE A 131 7.07 -17.69 -1.59
CA PHE A 131 5.96 -16.72 -1.55
C PHE A 131 4.60 -17.36 -1.94
N GLU A 132 4.59 -18.40 -2.73
CA GLU A 132 3.35 -19.11 -3.15
C GLU A 132 2.55 -19.65 -1.97
N GLU A 133 3.23 -20.18 -0.95
CA GLU A 133 2.60 -20.66 0.28
C GLU A 133 2.40 -19.54 1.30
N TYR A 134 3.43 -18.72 1.48
CA TYR A 134 3.43 -17.62 2.44
C TYR A 134 2.38 -16.53 2.10
N GLY A 135 2.32 -16.11 0.84
CA GLY A 135 1.51 -14.95 0.41
C GLY A 135 0.02 -15.08 0.76
N PRO A 136 -0.68 -16.16 0.38
CA PRO A 136 -2.08 -16.35 0.72
C PRO A 136 -2.35 -16.43 2.22
N ALA A 137 -1.51 -17.16 2.97
CA ALA A 137 -1.64 -17.30 4.43
C ALA A 137 -1.42 -15.97 5.15
N ASN A 138 -0.37 -15.23 4.74
CA ASN A 138 -0.07 -13.90 5.27
C ASN A 138 -1.19 -12.90 4.98
N SER A 139 -1.73 -12.89 3.76
CA SER A 139 -2.83 -11.99 3.39
C SER A 139 -4.11 -12.29 4.16
N ALA A 140 -4.43 -13.55 4.40
CA ALA A 140 -5.58 -13.93 5.21
C ALA A 140 -5.42 -13.44 6.66
N ALA A 141 -4.22 -13.57 7.24
CA ALA A 141 -3.91 -13.09 8.58
C ALA A 141 -3.96 -11.56 8.66
N LEU A 142 -3.38 -10.85 7.67
CA LEU A 142 -3.44 -9.38 7.60
C LEU A 142 -4.87 -8.87 7.43
N CYS A 143 -5.69 -9.49 6.57
CA CYS A 143 -7.09 -9.10 6.40
C CYS A 143 -7.88 -9.23 7.70
N ARG A 144 -7.63 -10.29 8.48
CA ARG A 144 -8.23 -10.44 9.80
C ARG A 144 -7.77 -9.36 10.77
N GLU A 145 -6.46 -9.07 10.83
CA GLU A 145 -5.90 -7.98 11.65
C GLU A 145 -6.46 -6.61 11.23
N LEU A 146 -6.58 -6.34 9.92
CA LEU A 146 -7.20 -5.10 9.42
C LEU A 146 -8.59 -4.90 9.99
N VAL A 147 -9.42 -5.94 9.96
CA VAL A 147 -10.83 -5.85 10.38
C VAL A 147 -10.98 -5.82 11.90
N GLU A 148 -10.23 -6.63 12.63
CA GLU A 148 -10.41 -6.84 14.06
C GLU A 148 -9.64 -5.83 14.92
N ASP A 149 -8.51 -5.29 14.41
CA ASP A 149 -7.61 -4.46 15.20
C ASP A 149 -7.32 -3.09 14.55
N ILE A 150 -6.84 -3.05 13.29
CA ILE A 150 -6.31 -1.81 12.69
C ILE A 150 -7.43 -0.81 12.40
N ILE A 151 -8.52 -1.23 11.74
CA ILE A 151 -9.67 -0.35 11.46
C ILE A 151 -10.25 0.21 12.77
N PRO A 152 -10.57 -0.60 13.80
CA PRO A 152 -11.04 -0.09 15.09
C PRO A 152 -10.07 0.88 15.77
N LEU A 153 -8.77 0.60 15.74
CA LEU A 153 -7.74 1.47 16.29
C LEU A 153 -7.74 2.85 15.60
N VAL A 154 -7.78 2.87 14.28
CA VAL A 154 -7.79 4.12 13.49
C VAL A 154 -9.08 4.90 13.72
N GLU A 155 -10.24 4.23 13.75
CA GLU A 155 -11.55 4.86 13.95
C GLU A 155 -11.74 5.41 15.37
N SER A 156 -11.07 4.84 16.36
CA SER A 156 -11.07 5.35 17.74
C SER A 156 -10.07 6.49 17.98
N SER A 157 -8.96 6.52 17.18
CA SER A 157 -7.88 7.49 17.37
C SER A 157 -8.04 8.76 16.51
N TYR A 158 -8.77 8.67 15.40
CA TYR A 158 -8.85 9.74 14.40
C TYR A 158 -10.29 10.00 13.94
N LYS A 159 -10.58 11.26 13.54
CA LYS A 159 -11.87 11.61 12.93
C LYS A 159 -11.94 11.13 11.49
N VAL A 160 -12.43 9.91 11.27
CA VAL A 160 -12.47 9.28 9.95
C VAL A 160 -13.88 8.93 9.49
N VAL A 161 -14.03 8.79 8.17
CA VAL A 161 -15.25 8.23 7.58
C VAL A 161 -15.26 6.72 7.79
N THR A 162 -16.22 6.22 8.53
CA THR A 162 -16.32 4.78 8.92
C THR A 162 -17.08 3.91 7.91
N LYS A 163 -17.54 4.49 6.79
CA LYS A 163 -18.23 3.76 5.71
C LYS A 163 -17.21 3.22 4.70
N PRO A 164 -17.52 2.14 3.96
CA PRO A 164 -16.65 1.57 2.94
C PRO A 164 -16.20 2.57 1.86
N ASP A 165 -17.06 3.53 1.46
CA ASP A 165 -16.70 4.60 0.53
C ASP A 165 -15.59 5.53 1.05
N GLY A 166 -15.34 5.56 2.35
CA GLY A 166 -14.25 6.29 2.99
C GLY A 166 -12.98 5.46 3.19
N ARG A 167 -12.92 4.21 2.72
CA ARG A 167 -11.75 3.35 2.88
C ARG A 167 -11.18 2.91 1.54
N ALA A 168 -9.88 3.16 1.37
CA ALA A 168 -9.07 2.65 0.26
C ALA A 168 -8.01 1.68 0.80
N PHE A 169 -7.64 0.70 0.00
CA PHE A 169 -6.49 -0.16 0.25
C PHE A 169 -5.58 -0.18 -0.97
N ALA A 170 -4.27 0.02 -0.76
CA ALA A 170 -3.30 -0.09 -1.83
C ALA A 170 -1.99 -0.72 -1.33
N GLY A 171 -1.15 -1.15 -2.26
CA GLY A 171 0.16 -1.66 -1.91
C GLY A 171 0.99 -2.10 -3.09
N LEU A 172 2.29 -2.32 -2.84
CA LEU A 172 3.27 -2.74 -3.83
C LEU A 172 3.71 -4.20 -3.61
N SER A 173 3.96 -4.94 -4.70
CA SER A 173 4.50 -6.31 -4.65
C SER A 173 3.67 -7.24 -3.76
N MET A 174 4.19 -7.70 -2.61
CA MET A 174 3.40 -8.39 -1.58
C MET A 174 2.21 -7.55 -1.11
N GLY A 175 2.38 -6.25 -0.88
CA GLY A 175 1.28 -5.33 -0.55
C GLY A 175 0.26 -5.21 -1.69
N GLY A 176 0.69 -5.38 -2.94
CA GLY A 176 -0.18 -5.53 -4.10
C GLY A 176 -1.00 -6.82 -4.03
N HIS A 177 -0.39 -7.95 -3.62
CA HIS A 177 -1.12 -9.19 -3.33
C HIS A 177 -2.19 -8.99 -2.25
N HIS A 178 -1.84 -8.25 -1.16
CA HIS A 178 -2.82 -7.87 -0.13
C HIS A 178 -3.97 -7.05 -0.72
N ALA A 179 -3.67 -6.06 -1.58
CA ALA A 179 -4.68 -5.22 -2.22
C ALA A 179 -5.63 -6.03 -3.11
N LEU A 180 -5.09 -6.97 -3.90
CA LEU A 180 -5.90 -7.88 -4.71
C LEU A 180 -6.76 -8.82 -3.84
N THR A 181 -6.21 -9.32 -2.73
CA THR A 181 -6.97 -10.14 -1.76
C THR A 181 -8.11 -9.35 -1.13
N VAL A 182 -7.85 -8.08 -0.75
CA VAL A 182 -8.87 -7.17 -0.22
C VAL A 182 -9.94 -6.88 -1.26
N ALA A 183 -9.56 -6.60 -2.52
CA ALA A 183 -10.50 -6.38 -3.62
C ALA A 183 -11.45 -7.55 -3.85
N LEU A 184 -10.93 -8.77 -3.75
CA LEU A 184 -11.68 -9.97 -4.07
C LEU A 184 -12.44 -10.59 -2.88
N ASN A 185 -12.09 -10.22 -1.64
CA ASN A 185 -12.72 -10.84 -0.45
C ASN A 185 -13.30 -9.85 0.56
N HIS A 186 -12.94 -8.57 0.46
CA HIS A 186 -13.37 -7.53 1.41
C HIS A 186 -13.83 -6.26 0.69
N HIS A 187 -14.34 -6.39 -0.56
CA HIS A 187 -14.91 -5.28 -1.35
C HIS A 187 -16.09 -4.60 -0.65
N ASP A 188 -16.77 -5.29 0.24
CA ASP A 188 -17.83 -4.74 1.10
C ASP A 188 -17.32 -3.76 2.17
N ARG A 189 -16.00 -3.70 2.40
CA ARG A 189 -15.35 -2.86 3.40
C ARG A 189 -14.45 -1.79 2.83
N PHE A 190 -13.90 -2.02 1.63
CA PHE A 190 -12.97 -1.14 0.91
C PHE A 190 -13.45 -0.94 -0.52
N HIS A 191 -13.83 0.28 -0.87
CA HIS A 191 -14.39 0.55 -2.20
C HIS A 191 -13.35 1.08 -3.21
N TRP A 192 -12.11 1.36 -2.79
CA TRP A 192 -11.04 1.90 -3.63
C TRP A 192 -9.79 1.05 -3.47
N ILE A 193 -9.33 0.46 -4.56
CA ILE A 193 -8.22 -0.50 -4.54
C ILE A 193 -7.13 -0.08 -5.50
N GLY A 194 -5.85 -0.14 -5.03
CA GLY A 194 -4.65 0.08 -5.82
C GLY A 194 -3.64 -1.04 -5.66
N ALA A 195 -3.32 -1.74 -6.74
CA ALA A 195 -2.38 -2.85 -6.74
C ALA A 195 -1.20 -2.55 -7.65
N PHE A 196 0.00 -2.34 -7.05
CA PHE A 196 1.20 -1.88 -7.74
C PHE A 196 2.20 -3.03 -7.87
N SER A 197 2.60 -3.39 -9.10
CA SER A 197 3.56 -4.49 -9.34
C SER A 197 3.23 -5.73 -8.50
N SER A 198 2.00 -6.17 -8.57
CA SER A 198 1.44 -7.15 -7.64
C SER A 198 1.94 -8.56 -7.90
N ALA A 199 2.01 -9.40 -6.86
CA ALA A 199 2.01 -10.86 -7.00
C ALA A 199 0.55 -11.35 -6.94
N PRO A 200 -0.15 -11.58 -8.06
CA PRO A 200 -1.57 -11.91 -8.03
C PRO A 200 -1.84 -13.23 -7.28
N PRO A 201 -2.94 -13.31 -6.50
CA PRO A 201 -3.29 -14.57 -5.85
C PRO A 201 -3.68 -15.63 -6.88
N PRO A 202 -3.30 -16.90 -6.67
CA PRO A 202 -3.75 -17.99 -7.53
C PRO A 202 -5.29 -18.05 -7.56
N PRO A 203 -5.93 -18.18 -8.75
CA PRO A 203 -7.38 -18.10 -8.89
C PRO A 203 -8.19 -19.10 -8.08
N GLN A 204 -7.58 -20.26 -7.75
CA GLN A 204 -8.21 -21.35 -7.00
C GLN A 204 -8.11 -21.20 -5.50
N THR A 205 -7.50 -20.12 -5.01
CA THR A 205 -7.29 -19.91 -3.57
C THR A 205 -8.45 -19.15 -2.92
N VAL A 206 -8.57 -19.29 -1.60
CA VAL A 206 -9.49 -18.50 -0.77
C VAL A 206 -9.24 -16.99 -0.94
N ALA A 207 -8.02 -16.60 -1.30
CA ALA A 207 -7.65 -15.22 -1.55
C ALA A 207 -8.30 -14.60 -2.82
N ALA A 208 -8.98 -15.39 -3.63
CA ALA A 208 -9.55 -14.94 -4.90
C ALA A 208 -11.06 -15.25 -5.05
N LYS A 209 -11.80 -15.39 -3.96
CA LYS A 209 -13.26 -15.73 -3.98
C LYS A 209 -14.11 -14.77 -4.81
N GLY A 210 -13.75 -13.50 -4.85
CA GLY A 210 -14.48 -12.48 -5.62
C GLY A 210 -14.49 -12.75 -7.14
N LEU A 211 -13.56 -13.55 -7.67
CA LEU A 211 -13.56 -13.96 -9.07
C LEU A 211 -14.83 -14.72 -9.48
N ASP A 212 -15.48 -15.37 -8.53
CA ASP A 212 -16.75 -16.08 -8.75
C ASP A 212 -17.98 -15.19 -8.42
N GLN A 213 -17.76 -13.94 -8.02
CA GLN A 213 -18.79 -12.99 -7.62
C GLN A 213 -18.64 -11.61 -8.32
N PRO A 214 -18.47 -11.56 -9.65
CA PRO A 214 -18.14 -10.32 -10.36
C PRO A 214 -19.20 -9.22 -10.20
N LYS A 215 -20.48 -9.59 -10.08
CA LYS A 215 -21.56 -8.62 -9.86
C LYS A 215 -21.43 -7.91 -8.51
N ALA A 216 -21.05 -8.64 -7.45
CA ALA A 216 -20.86 -8.06 -6.12
C ALA A 216 -19.62 -7.15 -6.08
N VAL A 217 -18.50 -7.63 -6.63
CA VAL A 217 -17.26 -6.83 -6.75
C VAL A 217 -17.53 -5.54 -7.53
N ASN A 218 -18.18 -5.63 -8.68
CA ASN A 218 -18.52 -4.47 -9.54
C ASN A 218 -19.52 -3.49 -8.91
N ARG A 219 -20.41 -3.96 -8.05
CA ARG A 219 -21.35 -3.11 -7.30
C ARG A 219 -20.62 -2.27 -6.26
N ASP A 220 -19.69 -2.87 -5.56
CA ASP A 220 -19.06 -2.30 -4.37
C ASP A 220 -17.83 -1.46 -4.72
N LEU A 221 -16.96 -1.93 -5.61
CA LEU A 221 -15.76 -1.18 -5.96
C LEU A 221 -16.07 0.06 -6.82
N ARG A 222 -15.57 1.22 -6.36
CA ARG A 222 -15.56 2.50 -7.08
C ARG A 222 -14.35 2.64 -7.99
N LEU A 223 -13.23 2.07 -7.53
CA LEU A 223 -11.98 2.00 -8.28
C LEU A 223 -11.27 0.68 -7.97
N PHE A 224 -10.90 -0.02 -9.02
CA PHE A 224 -9.98 -1.15 -8.95
C PHE A 224 -8.85 -0.90 -9.94
N TRP A 225 -7.73 -0.36 -9.43
CA TRP A 225 -6.59 0.11 -10.23
C TRP A 225 -5.41 -0.85 -10.05
N VAL A 226 -4.90 -1.38 -11.15
CA VAL A 226 -3.75 -2.30 -11.19
C VAL A 226 -2.70 -1.71 -12.11
N ALA A 227 -1.46 -1.58 -11.65
CA ALA A 227 -0.36 -1.05 -12.46
C ALA A 227 0.89 -1.91 -12.33
N CYS A 228 1.61 -2.05 -13.45
CA CYS A 228 2.87 -2.77 -13.49
C CYS A 228 3.81 -2.22 -14.55
N GLY A 229 5.12 -2.17 -14.24
CA GLY A 229 6.14 -1.76 -15.18
C GLY A 229 6.44 -2.85 -16.20
N ASP A 230 6.75 -2.47 -17.44
CA ASP A 230 7.01 -3.38 -18.56
C ASP A 230 8.29 -4.23 -18.39
N LYS A 231 9.21 -3.77 -17.51
CA LYS A 231 10.45 -4.49 -17.13
C LYS A 231 10.38 -5.14 -15.75
N ASP A 232 9.22 -5.10 -15.10
CA ASP A 232 8.98 -5.76 -13.82
C ASP A 232 8.91 -7.28 -14.01
N PHE A 233 9.57 -8.05 -13.15
CA PHE A 233 9.54 -9.51 -13.21
C PHE A 233 8.14 -10.10 -12.99
N LEU A 234 7.20 -9.33 -12.38
CA LEU A 234 5.79 -9.70 -12.22
C LEU A 234 4.90 -9.23 -13.37
N PHE A 235 5.45 -8.55 -14.39
CA PHE A 235 4.67 -7.96 -15.47
C PHE A 235 3.77 -8.97 -16.18
N GLN A 236 4.31 -10.11 -16.59
CA GLN A 236 3.53 -11.14 -17.27
C GLN A 236 2.44 -11.75 -16.39
N GLN A 237 2.68 -11.84 -15.07
CA GLN A 237 1.67 -12.33 -14.14
C GLN A 237 0.54 -11.30 -13.98
N ASN A 238 0.85 -10.01 -13.93
CA ASN A 238 -0.15 -8.93 -13.88
C ASN A 238 -0.98 -8.88 -15.17
N ARG A 239 -0.38 -9.05 -16.36
CA ARG A 239 -1.12 -9.14 -17.63
C ARG A 239 -2.07 -10.35 -17.68
N LYS A 240 -1.63 -11.51 -17.20
CA LYS A 240 -2.50 -12.70 -17.09
C LYS A 240 -3.66 -12.46 -16.12
N PHE A 241 -3.39 -11.77 -15.02
CA PHE A 241 -4.43 -11.44 -14.04
C PHE A 241 -5.43 -10.41 -14.58
N HIS A 242 -4.95 -9.39 -15.30
CA HIS A 242 -5.81 -8.47 -16.06
C HIS A 242 -6.74 -9.23 -17.00
N ALA A 243 -6.20 -10.10 -17.86
CA ALA A 243 -7.01 -10.89 -18.79
C ALA A 243 -8.04 -11.77 -18.06
N LEU A 244 -7.69 -12.33 -16.89
CA LEU A 244 -8.62 -13.09 -16.05
C LEU A 244 -9.74 -12.22 -15.49
N LEU A 245 -9.45 -11.00 -15.05
CA LEU A 245 -10.48 -10.05 -14.58
C LEU A 245 -11.45 -9.67 -15.70
N ASP A 246 -10.94 -9.47 -16.93
CA ASP A 246 -11.77 -9.24 -18.12
C ASP A 246 -12.65 -10.44 -18.44
N GLU A 247 -12.09 -11.65 -18.46
CA GLU A 247 -12.84 -12.90 -18.67
C GLU A 247 -13.98 -13.07 -17.65
N LYS A 248 -13.71 -12.72 -16.38
CA LYS A 248 -14.70 -12.77 -15.30
C LYS A 248 -15.68 -11.59 -15.31
N GLY A 249 -15.47 -10.59 -16.16
CA GLY A 249 -16.29 -9.39 -16.22
C GLY A 249 -16.18 -8.48 -15.00
N ILE A 250 -15.01 -8.46 -14.34
CA ILE A 250 -14.69 -7.58 -13.22
C ILE A 250 -14.13 -6.26 -13.76
N ARG A 251 -14.81 -5.15 -13.49
CA ARG A 251 -14.39 -3.81 -13.92
C ARG A 251 -13.14 -3.38 -13.17
N HIS A 252 -12.10 -2.98 -13.90
CA HIS A 252 -10.84 -2.50 -13.35
C HIS A 252 -10.12 -1.61 -14.37
N GLU A 253 -9.13 -0.86 -13.90
CA GLU A 253 -8.18 -0.14 -14.74
C GLU A 253 -6.85 -0.90 -14.70
N PHE A 254 -6.29 -1.28 -15.84
CA PHE A 254 -4.96 -1.84 -15.94
C PHE A 254 -4.03 -0.84 -16.62
N VAL A 255 -2.91 -0.50 -15.95
CA VAL A 255 -1.95 0.51 -16.40
C VAL A 255 -0.57 -0.12 -16.58
N GLU A 256 -0.13 -0.18 -17.82
CA GLU A 256 1.24 -0.57 -18.18
C GLU A 256 2.10 0.69 -18.28
N THR A 257 3.27 0.68 -17.64
CA THR A 257 4.21 1.80 -17.67
C THR A 257 5.61 1.33 -17.99
N PRO A 258 6.50 2.21 -18.50
CA PRO A 258 7.92 1.92 -18.46
C PRO A 258 8.42 1.76 -17.02
N GLY A 259 9.31 0.78 -16.79
CA GLY A 259 10.02 0.62 -15.52
C GLY A 259 10.01 -0.79 -14.95
N ASP A 260 10.76 -0.95 -13.89
CA ASP A 260 11.05 -2.22 -13.23
C ASP A 260 10.36 -2.33 -11.85
N HIS A 261 10.73 -3.37 -11.06
CA HIS A 261 10.22 -3.62 -9.71
C HIS A 261 10.93 -2.74 -8.67
N SER A 262 10.65 -1.42 -8.68
CA SER A 262 11.44 -0.47 -7.88
C SER A 262 10.64 0.71 -7.31
N TRP A 263 11.18 1.32 -6.27
CA TRP A 263 10.58 2.47 -5.59
C TRP A 263 10.33 3.70 -6.47
N PRO A 264 11.19 4.06 -7.45
CA PRO A 264 10.86 5.13 -8.39
C PRO A 264 9.56 4.92 -9.16
N VAL A 265 9.27 3.67 -9.55
CA VAL A 265 8.02 3.29 -10.22
C VAL A 265 6.84 3.40 -9.26
N TRP A 266 6.97 2.86 -8.04
CA TRP A 266 5.86 2.85 -7.07
C TRP A 266 5.52 4.24 -6.52
N ARG A 267 6.49 5.16 -6.42
CA ARG A 267 6.21 6.57 -6.11
C ARG A 267 5.32 7.21 -7.17
N ARG A 268 5.61 6.98 -8.47
CA ARG A 268 4.78 7.46 -9.58
C ARG A 268 3.38 6.86 -9.51
N TYR A 269 3.25 5.57 -9.23
CA TYR A 269 1.95 4.95 -9.06
C TYR A 269 1.14 5.58 -7.91
N LEU A 270 1.78 5.90 -6.79
CA LEU A 270 1.09 6.60 -5.71
C LEU A 270 0.65 8.01 -6.12
N VAL A 271 1.48 8.74 -6.89
CA VAL A 271 1.13 10.05 -7.46
C VAL A 271 -0.05 9.96 -8.41
N ASP A 272 -0.15 8.91 -9.24
CA ASP A 272 -1.22 8.73 -10.21
C ASP A 272 -2.52 8.19 -9.58
N PHE A 273 -2.40 7.37 -8.56
CA PHE A 273 -3.50 6.70 -7.88
C PHE A 273 -4.26 7.61 -6.90
N THR A 274 -3.53 8.35 -6.03
CA THR A 274 -4.16 9.13 -4.97
C THR A 274 -5.13 10.21 -5.47
N PRO A 275 -4.92 10.91 -6.62
CA PRO A 275 -5.89 11.81 -7.21
C PRO A 275 -7.22 11.17 -7.61
N LYS A 276 -7.27 9.87 -7.81
CA LYS A 276 -8.48 9.13 -8.20
C LYS A 276 -9.37 8.76 -7.01
N LEU A 277 -8.83 8.84 -5.77
CA LEU A 277 -9.50 8.37 -4.57
C LEU A 277 -10.61 9.30 -4.07
N PHE A 278 -11.68 8.70 -3.55
CA PHE A 278 -12.76 9.37 -2.79
C PHE A 278 -13.50 10.47 -3.57
N ARG A 279 -13.58 10.36 -4.89
CA ARG A 279 -14.28 11.29 -5.79
C ARG A 279 -15.78 11.12 -5.77
#